data_6c2695da9cdc97eb823b98902ff106a2
#
_entry.id   6c2695da9cdc97eb823b98902ff106a2
#
_cell.length_a   1.000
_cell.length_b   1.000
_cell.length_c   1.000
_cell.angle_alpha   90.00
_cell.angle_beta   90.00
_cell.angle_gamma   90.00
#
_symmetry.space_group_name_H-M   'P 1'
#
loop_
_entity.id
_entity.type
_entity.pdbx_description
1 polymer ?
#
loop_
_entity_poly.entity_id
_entity_poly.type
_entity_poly.pdbx_seq_one_letter_code
_entity_poly.pdbx_strand_id
1 'polypeptide(L)'
;MQSLFNFRQKKFDRQGFSLVEMVIMISVATFSILIIWKIYASFIRISVSNPSLFQASFLAEEGIEAVKFMRDDSWTSNIDSLSSGTSYVLAFNNVSWEATTTLSLIDNQFDRRVVFEDVNRDGAGDIAVSGTPDLNTRKATVTVSWQKNNSTTTREITTYVSNIFEN
;
A
#
# COMPACT_ATOMS: atom_id res chain seq x y z
N MET A 1 -71.12 2.73 48.40
CA MET A 1 -70.70 3.09 47.03
C MET A 1 -69.27 2.53 46.87
N GLN A 2 -69.20 1.22 46.55
CA GLN A 2 -67.91 0.51 46.33
C GLN A 2 -67.83 0.17 44.88
N SER A 3 -66.93 0.85 44.16
CA SER A 3 -66.58 0.60 42.77
C SER A 3 -65.47 -0.50 42.76
N LEU A 4 -65.84 -1.68 42.32
CA LEU A 4 -64.93 -2.80 42.17
C LEU A 4 -64.07 -2.61 40.91
N PHE A 5 -62.81 -2.35 41.10
CA PHE A 5 -61.82 -2.28 40.01
C PHE A 5 -61.49 -3.74 39.59
N ASN A 6 -62.03 -4.14 38.46
CA ASN A 6 -61.77 -5.45 37.87
C ASN A 6 -60.48 -5.40 37.04
N PHE A 7 -59.35 -5.78 37.66
CA PHE A 7 -58.10 -6.01 36.97
C PHE A 7 -58.22 -7.30 36.15
N ARG A 8 -58.49 -7.13 34.85
CA ARG A 8 -58.48 -8.25 33.89
C ARG A 8 -57.01 -8.67 33.67
N GLN A 9 -56.56 -9.71 34.35
CA GLN A 9 -55.28 -10.33 34.10
C GLN A 9 -55.24 -10.90 32.68
N LYS A 10 -54.40 -10.27 31.82
CA LYS A 10 -54.11 -10.73 30.47
C LYS A 10 -53.32 -12.02 30.58
N LYS A 11 -53.96 -13.16 30.38
CA LYS A 11 -53.30 -14.47 30.29
C LYS A 11 -52.31 -14.38 29.12
N PHE A 12 -51.01 -14.39 29.39
CA PHE A 12 -49.99 -14.60 28.37
C PHE A 12 -50.08 -16.07 27.94
N ASP A 13 -50.57 -16.28 26.73
CA ASP A 13 -50.63 -17.59 26.09
C ASP A 13 -49.18 -18.02 25.81
N ARG A 14 -48.67 -18.93 26.61
CA ARG A 14 -47.33 -19.49 26.41
C ARG A 14 -47.44 -20.57 25.32
N GLN A 15 -47.39 -20.17 24.07
CA GLN A 15 -47.25 -21.10 22.98
C GLN A 15 -45.85 -21.71 23.05
N GLY A 16 -45.76 -23.00 23.26
CA GLY A 16 -44.49 -23.75 23.23
C GLY A 16 -44.00 -23.87 21.76
N PHE A 17 -42.72 -23.82 21.56
CA PHE A 17 -42.10 -24.04 20.24
C PHE A 17 -42.38 -25.49 19.76
N SER A 18 -42.76 -25.62 18.50
CA SER A 18 -42.87 -26.92 17.84
C SER A 18 -41.47 -27.54 17.65
N LEU A 19 -41.37 -28.87 17.74
CA LEU A 19 -40.13 -29.58 17.49
C LEU A 19 -39.53 -29.25 16.10
N VAL A 20 -40.36 -29.08 15.09
CA VAL A 20 -39.97 -28.70 13.73
C VAL A 20 -39.36 -27.31 13.72
N GLU A 21 -39.94 -26.35 14.45
CA GLU A 21 -39.44 -24.97 14.54
C GLU A 21 -38.06 -24.94 15.23
N MET A 22 -37.85 -25.73 16.28
CA MET A 22 -36.54 -25.85 16.91
C MET A 22 -35.47 -26.41 15.96
N VAL A 23 -35.81 -27.41 15.14
CA VAL A 23 -34.87 -27.98 14.16
C VAL A 23 -34.53 -26.93 13.08
N ILE A 24 -35.51 -26.16 12.60
CA ILE A 24 -35.26 -25.11 11.62
C ILE A 24 -34.36 -23.99 12.21
N MET A 25 -34.63 -23.54 13.44
CA MET A 25 -33.83 -22.52 14.11
C MET A 25 -32.36 -22.97 14.29
N ILE A 26 -32.15 -24.22 14.76
CA ILE A 26 -30.81 -24.79 14.92
C ILE A 26 -30.09 -24.88 13.57
N SER A 27 -30.79 -25.31 12.52
CA SER A 27 -30.23 -25.42 11.18
C SER A 27 -29.77 -24.05 10.68
N VAL A 28 -30.61 -23.02 10.77
CA VAL A 28 -30.30 -21.64 10.35
C VAL A 28 -29.13 -21.08 11.17
N ALA A 29 -29.13 -21.30 12.50
CA ALA A 29 -28.04 -20.84 13.36
C ALA A 29 -26.72 -21.52 12.98
N THR A 30 -26.72 -22.83 12.73
CA THR A 30 -25.53 -23.58 12.32
C THR A 30 -24.98 -23.08 10.99
N PHE A 31 -25.83 -22.87 9.97
CA PHE A 31 -25.41 -22.32 8.70
C PHE A 31 -24.83 -20.90 8.84
N SER A 32 -25.42 -20.06 9.66
CA SER A 32 -24.92 -18.71 9.93
C SER A 32 -23.53 -18.74 10.55
N ILE A 33 -23.30 -19.60 11.54
CA ILE A 33 -21.99 -19.77 12.17
C ILE A 33 -20.93 -20.24 11.16
N LEU A 34 -21.26 -21.20 10.29
CA LEU A 34 -20.35 -21.71 9.28
C LEU A 34 -19.96 -20.64 8.25
N ILE A 35 -20.88 -19.77 7.85
CA ILE A 35 -20.60 -18.65 6.95
C ILE A 35 -19.66 -17.64 7.61
N ILE A 36 -19.95 -17.26 8.86
CA ILE A 36 -19.11 -16.32 9.63
C ILE A 36 -17.69 -16.89 9.78
N TRP A 37 -17.58 -18.18 10.10
CA TRP A 37 -16.29 -18.88 10.22
C TRP A 37 -15.49 -18.83 8.92
N LYS A 38 -16.10 -19.08 7.77
CA LYS A 38 -15.43 -18.98 6.46
C LYS A 38 -14.93 -17.57 6.16
N ILE A 39 -15.75 -16.55 6.44
CA ILE A 39 -15.35 -15.14 6.26
C ILE A 39 -14.16 -14.80 7.16
N TYR A 40 -14.21 -15.19 8.44
CA TYR A 40 -13.14 -14.95 9.39
C TYR A 40 -11.83 -15.65 8.99
N ALA A 41 -11.90 -16.93 8.60
CA ALA A 41 -10.73 -17.66 8.11
C ALA A 41 -10.13 -17.05 6.84
N SER A 42 -10.95 -16.54 5.93
CA SER A 42 -10.50 -15.83 4.74
C SER A 42 -9.80 -14.52 5.11
N PHE A 43 -10.38 -13.75 6.03
CA PHE A 43 -9.80 -12.49 6.51
C PHE A 43 -8.43 -12.70 7.15
N ILE A 44 -8.28 -13.70 8.05
CA ILE A 44 -6.98 -14.04 8.65
C ILE A 44 -5.97 -14.42 7.56
N ARG A 45 -6.37 -15.24 6.59
CA ARG A 45 -5.47 -15.66 5.51
C ARG A 45 -4.94 -14.45 4.72
N ILE A 46 -5.79 -13.47 4.42
CA ILE A 46 -5.40 -12.24 3.72
C ILE A 46 -4.46 -11.41 4.60
N SER A 47 -4.77 -11.24 5.89
CA SER A 47 -3.97 -10.45 6.83
C SER A 47 -2.57 -11.03 7.05
N VAL A 48 -2.45 -12.35 7.15
CA VAL A 48 -1.15 -13.03 7.37
C VAL A 48 -0.34 -13.16 6.07
N SER A 49 -0.98 -13.11 4.90
CA SER A 49 -0.30 -13.35 3.62
C SER A 49 0.39 -12.13 2.99
N ASN A 50 0.26 -10.93 3.57
CA ASN A 50 0.73 -9.69 2.94
C ASN A 50 1.71 -8.81 3.74
N PRO A 51 2.49 -9.30 4.73
CA PRO A 51 3.46 -8.46 5.44
C PRO A 51 4.50 -7.86 4.48
N SER A 52 4.98 -8.64 3.51
CA SER A 52 5.95 -8.18 2.50
C SER A 52 5.41 -7.05 1.62
N LEU A 53 4.11 -7.01 1.34
CA LEU A 53 3.51 -5.92 0.57
C LEU A 53 3.53 -4.60 1.35
N PHE A 54 3.21 -4.63 2.65
CA PHE A 54 3.28 -3.45 3.51
C PHE A 54 4.72 -2.98 3.66
N GLN A 55 5.65 -3.91 3.93
CA GLN A 55 7.07 -3.59 4.03
C GLN A 55 7.59 -2.98 2.73
N ALA A 56 7.27 -3.56 1.57
CA ALA A 56 7.66 -3.02 0.28
C ALA A 56 7.07 -1.61 0.02
N SER A 57 5.86 -1.32 0.51
CA SER A 57 5.28 0.02 0.40
C SER A 57 6.06 1.04 1.23
N PHE A 58 6.42 0.72 2.47
CA PHE A 58 7.27 1.58 3.30
C PHE A 58 8.67 1.77 2.71
N LEU A 59 9.26 0.70 2.16
CA LEU A 59 10.57 0.78 1.51
C LEU A 59 10.52 1.62 0.22
N ALA A 60 9.39 1.65 -0.48
CA ALA A 60 9.21 2.51 -1.64
C ALA A 60 9.03 3.98 -1.23
N GLU A 61 8.29 4.26 -0.15
CA GLU A 61 8.17 5.60 0.43
C GLU A 61 9.53 6.10 0.93
N GLU A 62 10.28 5.27 1.67
CA GLU A 62 11.65 5.57 2.08
C GLU A 62 12.55 5.86 0.87
N GLY A 63 12.38 5.12 -0.22
CA GLY A 63 13.11 5.38 -1.47
C GLY A 63 12.81 6.75 -2.07
N ILE A 64 11.57 7.21 -2.02
CA ILE A 64 11.22 8.58 -2.45
C ILE A 64 11.85 9.63 -1.54
N GLU A 65 11.86 9.40 -0.22
CA GLU A 65 12.54 10.30 0.71
C GLU A 65 14.06 10.31 0.47
N ALA A 66 14.67 9.15 0.19
CA ALA A 66 16.08 9.05 -0.18
C ALA A 66 16.40 9.90 -1.42
N VAL A 67 15.55 9.86 -2.46
CA VAL A 67 15.70 10.70 -3.66
C VAL A 67 15.62 12.19 -3.32
N LYS A 68 14.71 12.59 -2.42
CA LYS A 68 14.63 13.98 -1.96
C LYS A 68 15.90 14.39 -1.19
N PHE A 69 16.43 13.55 -0.33
CA PHE A 69 17.71 13.81 0.36
C PHE A 69 18.87 13.95 -0.62
N MET A 70 18.95 13.08 -1.64
CA MET A 70 19.96 13.18 -2.69
C MET A 70 19.87 14.51 -3.45
N ARG A 71 18.65 14.96 -3.78
CA ARG A 71 18.38 16.24 -4.41
C ARG A 71 18.86 17.42 -3.54
N ASP A 72 18.52 17.37 -2.25
CA ASP A 72 18.78 18.46 -1.30
C ASP A 72 20.28 18.57 -0.98
N ASP A 73 21.00 17.45 -1.01
CA ASP A 73 22.46 17.43 -0.82
C ASP A 73 23.20 18.02 -2.03
N SER A 74 22.94 17.53 -3.24
CA SER A 74 23.40 18.12 -4.50
C SER A 74 22.64 17.61 -5.70
N TRP A 75 21.91 18.51 -6.36
CA TRP A 75 21.23 18.20 -7.62
C TRP A 75 22.21 17.72 -8.70
N THR A 76 23.25 18.53 -8.94
CA THR A 76 24.21 18.31 -10.03
C THR A 76 24.96 16.98 -9.88
N SER A 77 25.39 16.65 -8.66
CA SER A 77 26.19 15.44 -8.42
C SER A 77 25.34 14.18 -8.27
N ASN A 78 24.17 14.30 -7.65
CA ASN A 78 23.40 13.12 -7.18
C ASN A 78 22.21 12.79 -8.08
N ILE A 79 21.71 13.76 -8.88
CA ILE A 79 20.51 13.56 -9.72
C ILE A 79 20.83 13.79 -11.20
N ASP A 80 21.40 14.96 -11.54
CA ASP A 80 21.63 15.35 -12.94
C ASP A 80 22.72 14.49 -13.61
N SER A 81 23.73 14.07 -12.86
CA SER A 81 24.78 13.16 -13.32
C SER A 81 24.29 11.76 -13.70
N LEU A 82 23.09 11.36 -13.27
CA LEU A 82 22.53 10.03 -13.52
C LEU A 82 21.90 9.94 -14.91
N SER A 83 22.19 8.84 -15.59
CA SER A 83 21.66 8.60 -16.94
C SER A 83 20.15 8.35 -16.90
N SER A 84 19.42 9.05 -17.76
CA SER A 84 17.97 8.86 -17.94
C SER A 84 17.63 7.43 -18.36
N GLY A 85 16.58 6.86 -17.77
CA GLY A 85 16.11 5.51 -18.06
C GLY A 85 16.97 4.37 -17.46
N THR A 86 18.07 4.70 -16.77
CA THR A 86 18.91 3.69 -16.13
C THR A 86 18.38 3.33 -14.74
N SER A 87 18.39 2.03 -14.41
CA SER A 87 17.95 1.52 -13.12
C SER A 87 19.09 1.48 -12.13
N TYR A 88 18.99 2.26 -11.06
CA TYR A 88 19.98 2.34 -9.97
C TYR A 88 19.41 1.72 -8.69
N VAL A 89 20.28 1.14 -7.87
CA VAL A 89 19.98 0.69 -6.50
C VAL A 89 20.14 1.89 -5.57
N LEU A 90 19.15 2.16 -4.72
CA LEU A 90 19.26 3.16 -3.66
C LEU A 90 19.92 2.55 -2.43
N ALA A 91 21.11 3.01 -2.09
CA ALA A 91 21.89 2.55 -0.96
C ALA A 91 22.25 3.70 -0.01
N PHE A 92 22.30 3.40 1.29
CA PHE A 92 22.81 4.32 2.31
C PHE A 92 24.20 3.89 2.74
N ASN A 93 25.20 4.74 2.53
CA ASN A 93 26.61 4.45 2.82
C ASN A 93 27.05 4.81 4.25
N ASN A 94 26.10 4.93 5.19
CA ASN A 94 26.23 5.41 6.57
C ASN A 94 26.43 6.94 6.72
N VAL A 95 26.50 7.69 5.64
CA VAL A 95 26.65 9.15 5.63
C VAL A 95 25.56 9.80 4.78
N SER A 96 25.39 9.31 3.56
CA SER A 96 24.46 9.85 2.56
C SER A 96 23.78 8.72 1.77
N TRP A 97 22.68 9.10 1.13
CA TRP A 97 22.04 8.26 0.13
C TRP A 97 22.74 8.39 -1.21
N GLU A 98 22.89 7.27 -1.89
CA GLU A 98 23.51 7.21 -3.22
C GLU A 98 22.74 6.29 -4.18
N ALA A 99 22.81 6.62 -5.48
CA ALA A 99 22.32 5.76 -6.54
C ALA A 99 23.49 4.98 -7.14
N THR A 100 23.51 3.67 -6.95
CA THR A 100 24.60 2.78 -7.38
C THR A 100 24.09 1.68 -8.30
N THR A 101 24.97 1.07 -9.08
CA THR A 101 24.67 -0.12 -9.88
C THR A 101 24.93 -1.43 -9.14
N THR A 102 25.56 -1.37 -7.96
CA THR A 102 25.86 -2.54 -7.14
C THR A 102 24.59 -3.04 -6.46
N LEU A 103 24.26 -4.31 -6.66
CA LEU A 103 23.09 -4.93 -6.03
C LEU A 103 23.26 -4.96 -4.51
N SER A 104 22.25 -4.44 -3.80
CA SER A 104 22.16 -4.51 -2.36
C SER A 104 20.71 -4.85 -1.98
N LEU A 105 20.51 -6.02 -1.40
CA LEU A 105 19.18 -6.45 -0.95
C LEU A 105 18.93 -5.96 0.49
N ILE A 106 17.75 -5.42 0.72
CA ILE A 106 17.25 -5.07 2.05
C ILE A 106 16.68 -6.34 2.67
N ASP A 107 17.12 -6.69 3.88
CA ASP A 107 16.72 -7.91 4.61
C ASP A 107 16.90 -9.21 3.79
N ASN A 108 17.85 -9.26 2.86
CA ASN A 108 18.04 -10.35 1.91
C ASN A 108 16.80 -10.74 1.09
N GLN A 109 15.83 -9.85 1.01
CA GLN A 109 14.52 -10.12 0.39
C GLN A 109 14.13 -9.07 -0.65
N PHE A 110 14.32 -7.78 -0.36
CA PHE A 110 13.80 -6.69 -1.19
C PHE A 110 14.91 -6.05 -2.01
N ASP A 111 14.68 -5.89 -3.31
CA ASP A 111 15.50 -5.09 -4.22
C ASP A 111 14.80 -3.75 -4.47
N ARG A 112 15.39 -2.65 -3.99
CA ARG A 112 14.87 -1.30 -4.15
C ARG A 112 15.68 -0.54 -5.17
N ARG A 113 15.02 -0.12 -6.24
CA ARG A 113 15.63 0.59 -7.36
C ARG A 113 14.92 1.90 -7.66
N VAL A 114 15.66 2.81 -8.27
CA VAL A 114 15.12 4.05 -8.82
C VAL A 114 15.51 4.19 -10.29
N VAL A 115 14.59 4.70 -11.08
CA VAL A 115 14.82 5.14 -12.46
C VAL A 115 14.49 6.62 -12.53
N PHE A 116 15.42 7.40 -13.09
CA PHE A 116 15.21 8.79 -13.39
C PHE A 116 14.93 8.96 -14.88
N GLU A 117 13.89 9.71 -15.22
CA GLU A 117 13.51 10.01 -16.60
C GLU A 117 13.47 11.51 -16.81
N ASP A 118 13.85 11.96 -18.02
CA ASP A 118 13.77 13.35 -18.41
C ASP A 118 12.32 13.79 -18.53
N VAL A 119 12.08 15.06 -18.26
CA VAL A 119 10.75 15.67 -18.28
C VAL A 119 10.70 16.72 -19.37
N ASN A 120 9.60 16.78 -20.11
CA ASN A 120 9.31 17.84 -21.05
C ASN A 120 8.18 18.73 -20.53
N ARG A 121 8.19 20.00 -20.96
CA ARG A 121 7.09 20.93 -20.71
C ARG A 121 6.45 21.40 -22.01
N ASP A 122 5.15 21.53 -22.01
CA ASP A 122 4.39 22.10 -23.13
C ASP A 122 4.46 23.63 -23.17
N GLY A 123 3.75 24.26 -24.13
CA GLY A 123 3.72 25.69 -24.27
C GLY A 123 3.03 26.46 -23.13
N ALA A 124 2.32 25.79 -22.24
CA ALA A 124 1.71 26.33 -21.01
C ALA A 124 2.65 26.19 -19.78
N GLY A 125 3.75 25.44 -19.92
CA GLY A 125 4.69 25.16 -18.85
C GLY A 125 4.31 23.90 -18.02
N ASP A 126 3.29 23.18 -18.43
CA ASP A 126 2.88 21.94 -17.77
C ASP A 126 3.75 20.76 -18.21
N ILE A 127 3.90 19.76 -17.32
CA ILE A 127 4.61 18.51 -17.63
C ILE A 127 3.84 17.76 -18.72
N ALA A 128 4.54 17.42 -19.80
CA ALA A 128 3.96 16.78 -20.98
C ALA A 128 4.86 15.66 -21.53
N VAL A 129 4.28 14.78 -22.34
CA VAL A 129 5.00 13.67 -23.00
C VAL A 129 5.99 14.21 -24.05
N SER A 130 5.68 15.38 -24.64
CA SER A 130 6.52 16.03 -25.65
C SER A 130 6.50 17.54 -25.46
N GLY A 131 7.59 18.21 -25.80
CA GLY A 131 7.72 19.67 -25.63
C GLY A 131 9.17 20.08 -25.47
N THR A 132 9.40 21.16 -24.72
CA THR A 132 10.75 21.63 -24.38
C THR A 132 11.30 20.82 -23.22
N PRO A 133 12.52 20.25 -23.32
CA PRO A 133 13.14 19.54 -22.20
C PRO A 133 13.31 20.43 -20.97
N ASP A 134 12.94 19.94 -19.80
CA ASP A 134 13.15 20.61 -18.52
C ASP A 134 14.33 19.96 -17.79
N LEU A 135 15.48 20.59 -17.85
CA LEU A 135 16.73 20.10 -17.24
C LEU A 135 16.72 20.19 -15.71
N ASN A 136 15.81 20.99 -15.16
CA ASN A 136 15.70 21.19 -13.70
C ASN A 136 14.63 20.30 -13.06
N THR A 137 14.02 19.39 -13.80
CA THR A 137 13.02 18.44 -13.27
C THR A 137 13.29 17.06 -13.81
N ARG A 138 13.27 16.08 -12.93
CA ARG A 138 13.33 14.64 -13.27
C ARG A 138 12.11 13.91 -12.72
N LYS A 139 11.59 12.97 -13.48
CA LYS A 139 10.62 12.01 -13.00
C LYS A 139 11.40 10.86 -12.35
N ALA A 140 11.15 10.60 -11.06
CA ALA A 140 11.76 9.51 -10.31
C ALA A 140 10.72 8.41 -10.05
N THR A 141 11.01 7.20 -10.49
CA THR A 141 10.18 6.01 -10.23
C THR A 141 10.95 5.06 -9.35
N VAL A 142 10.48 4.88 -8.11
CA VAL A 142 11.04 3.91 -7.16
C VAL A 142 10.26 2.62 -7.24
N THR A 143 10.96 1.53 -7.49
CA THR A 143 10.41 0.16 -7.56
C THR A 143 11.05 -0.71 -6.48
N VAL A 144 10.22 -1.37 -5.67
CA VAL A 144 10.65 -2.40 -4.73
C VAL A 144 10.12 -3.74 -5.21
N SER A 145 11.03 -4.69 -5.41
CA SER A 145 10.69 -6.05 -5.87
C SER A 145 11.10 -7.10 -4.85
N TRP A 146 10.31 -8.17 -4.75
CA TRP A 146 10.58 -9.32 -3.88
C TRP A 146 10.01 -10.59 -4.47
N GLN A 147 10.51 -11.74 -4.02
CA GLN A 147 10.01 -13.05 -4.43
C GLN A 147 8.83 -13.47 -3.56
N LYS A 148 7.73 -13.87 -4.20
CA LYS A 148 6.56 -14.48 -3.55
C LYS A 148 6.11 -15.69 -4.35
N ASN A 149 6.14 -16.88 -3.72
CA ASN A 149 5.69 -18.13 -4.36
C ASN A 149 6.31 -18.36 -5.76
N ASN A 150 7.62 -18.21 -5.89
CA ASN A 150 8.37 -18.37 -7.14
C ASN A 150 8.03 -17.32 -8.22
N SER A 151 7.36 -16.24 -7.88
CA SER A 151 7.06 -15.11 -8.77
C SER A 151 7.61 -13.82 -8.20
N THR A 152 8.14 -12.95 -9.04
CA THR A 152 8.54 -11.60 -8.63
C THR A 152 7.29 -10.74 -8.49
N THR A 153 7.15 -10.11 -7.34
CA THR A 153 6.10 -9.11 -7.06
C THR A 153 6.78 -7.76 -6.91
N THR A 154 6.13 -6.70 -7.38
CA THR A 154 6.68 -5.34 -7.33
C THR A 154 5.72 -4.37 -6.67
N ARG A 155 6.29 -3.33 -6.05
CA ARG A 155 5.60 -2.11 -5.62
C ARG A 155 6.32 -0.91 -6.21
N GLU A 156 5.57 0.02 -6.80
CA GLU A 156 6.12 1.17 -7.50
C GLU A 156 5.47 2.46 -6.98
N ILE A 157 6.29 3.51 -6.82
CA ILE A 157 5.85 4.86 -6.53
C ILE A 157 6.62 5.80 -7.45
N THR A 158 5.91 6.73 -8.08
CA THR A 158 6.47 7.73 -8.98
C THR A 158 6.27 9.12 -8.40
N THR A 159 7.29 9.97 -8.53
CA THR A 159 7.24 11.39 -8.17
C THR A 159 8.03 12.22 -9.16
N TYR A 160 7.85 13.55 -9.12
CA TYR A 160 8.72 14.49 -9.80
C TYR A 160 9.58 15.22 -8.76
N VAL A 161 10.86 15.36 -9.05
CA VAL A 161 11.82 16.10 -8.23
C VAL A 161 12.41 17.23 -9.08
N SER A 162 12.51 18.41 -8.50
CA SER A 162 13.03 19.59 -9.17
C SER A 162 14.22 20.16 -8.41
N ASN A 163 15.15 20.79 -9.12
CA ASN A 163 16.28 21.52 -8.55
C ASN A 163 15.78 22.82 -7.91
N ILE A 164 15.43 22.73 -6.62
CA ILE A 164 14.86 23.87 -5.87
C ILE A 164 15.93 24.76 -5.22
N PHE A 165 17.16 24.26 -5.10
CA PHE A 165 18.27 24.97 -4.45
C PHE A 165 19.31 25.49 -5.44
N GLU A 166 19.16 25.16 -6.73
CA GLU A 166 20.10 25.55 -7.82
C GLU A 166 21.56 25.17 -7.50
N ASN A 167 21.78 23.96 -6.89
CA ASN A 167 23.08 23.45 -6.39
C ASN A 167 23.63 22.27 -7.22
#